data_84e4858142fd85f521056b273b85d3cf
#
_entry.id   84e4858142fd85f521056b273b85d3cf
#
_cell.length_a   1.000
_cell.length_b   1.000
_cell.length_c   1.000
_cell.angle_alpha   90.00
_cell.angle_beta   90.00
_cell.angle_gamma   90.00
#
_symmetry.space_group_name_H-M   'P 1'
#
loop_
_entity.id
_entity.type
_entity.pdbx_description
1 polymer ?
#
loop_
_entity_poly.entity_id
_entity_poly.type
_entity_poly.pdbx_seq_one_letter_code
_entity_poly.pdbx_strand_id
1 'polypeptide(L)'
;MTETGTIEVSDGTKLFTRSWAPDDPKRDMLIVHGLAEHSGRWEHVAQFFVARGYAVTAYDLRGHGKSGGARVHVDSFDQMVGDLDTVADGVGRDRPWVLYAHSLGGLIATHYLISEHRKPDAAVLSAPALDDELPAILHAAAQVLGRVIPTLRLPNSIDGAQLSRDPAVGEAYFADPLVQTKATARFGLEGFNAQSSARDSLHEIKVPTLVIHGAEDRLVPPMASAPLAAVDGVERKLYPGVRHELHNEPEQGQVLSDVADWLDAALA
;
A
#
# COMPACT_ATOMS: atom_id res chain seq x y z
N MET A 1 -0.33 8.96 -21.68
CA MET A 1 -1.14 7.74 -22.02
C MET A 1 -0.82 6.69 -20.96
N THR A 2 -1.79 5.85 -20.57
CA THR A 2 -1.57 4.74 -19.64
C THR A 2 -1.02 3.55 -20.42
N GLU A 3 0.18 3.09 -20.07
CA GLU A 3 0.73 1.84 -20.58
C GLU A 3 0.44 0.70 -19.61
N THR A 4 0.28 -0.52 -20.13
CA THR A 4 0.06 -1.70 -19.27
C THR A 4 1.01 -2.81 -19.67
N GLY A 5 1.43 -3.60 -18.70
CA GLY A 5 2.36 -4.70 -18.91
C GLY A 5 2.22 -5.79 -17.86
N THR A 6 3.16 -6.69 -17.85
CA THR A 6 3.29 -7.74 -16.83
C THR A 6 4.75 -7.95 -16.47
N ILE A 7 5.01 -8.19 -15.19
CA ILE A 7 6.33 -8.59 -14.66
C ILE A 7 6.16 -9.99 -14.08
N GLU A 8 7.08 -10.89 -14.41
CA GLU A 8 7.11 -12.22 -13.83
C GLU A 8 8.03 -12.23 -12.61
N VAL A 9 7.51 -12.67 -11.47
CA VAL A 9 8.27 -12.78 -10.22
C VAL A 9 8.86 -14.18 -10.03
N SER A 10 9.68 -14.37 -9.01
CA SER A 10 10.56 -15.54 -8.83
C SER A 10 9.84 -16.90 -8.86
N ASP A 11 8.58 -16.97 -8.49
CA ASP A 11 7.76 -18.19 -8.51
C ASP A 11 6.95 -18.38 -9.82
N GLY A 12 7.19 -17.55 -10.84
CA GLY A 12 6.49 -17.58 -12.12
C GLY A 12 5.13 -16.85 -12.11
N THR A 13 4.72 -16.27 -10.98
CA THR A 13 3.50 -15.45 -10.92
C THR A 13 3.69 -14.19 -11.77
N LYS A 14 2.69 -13.85 -12.58
CA LYS A 14 2.69 -12.64 -13.40
C LYS A 14 1.92 -11.54 -12.70
N LEU A 15 2.59 -10.43 -12.40
CA LEU A 15 2.01 -9.24 -11.83
C LEU A 15 1.64 -8.26 -12.95
N PHE A 16 0.41 -7.78 -12.94
CA PHE A 16 -0.06 -6.77 -13.87
C PHE A 16 0.45 -5.39 -13.46
N THR A 17 0.97 -4.62 -14.41
CA THR A 17 1.50 -3.28 -14.18
C THR A 17 0.77 -2.22 -15.00
N ARG A 18 0.74 -0.99 -14.48
CA ARG A 18 0.34 0.23 -15.17
C ARG A 18 1.45 1.25 -15.03
N SER A 19 1.70 2.02 -16.07
CA SER A 19 2.64 3.13 -16.03
C SER A 19 2.09 4.36 -16.73
N TRP A 20 2.49 5.50 -16.23
CA TRP A 20 2.15 6.83 -16.74
C TRP A 20 3.40 7.69 -16.65
N ALA A 21 3.75 8.38 -17.72
CA ALA A 21 4.92 9.23 -17.73
C ALA A 21 4.69 10.51 -18.55
N PRO A 22 5.31 11.62 -18.17
CA PRO A 22 5.48 12.78 -19.05
C PRO A 22 6.59 12.50 -20.08
N ASP A 23 6.76 13.37 -21.07
CA ASP A 23 7.80 13.23 -22.11
C ASP A 23 9.23 13.25 -21.54
N ASP A 24 9.48 14.02 -20.47
CA ASP A 24 10.79 14.16 -19.83
C ASP A 24 10.65 14.03 -18.29
N PRO A 25 10.53 12.79 -17.78
CA PRO A 25 10.39 12.56 -16.35
C PRO A 25 11.66 12.91 -15.58
N LYS A 26 11.51 13.54 -14.41
CA LYS A 26 12.62 13.93 -13.53
C LYS A 26 12.81 12.97 -12.37
N ARG A 27 11.76 12.26 -11.98
CA ARG A 27 11.70 11.33 -10.84
C ARG A 27 10.82 10.14 -11.20
N ASP A 28 11.03 9.04 -10.52
CA ASP A 28 10.18 7.87 -10.62
C ASP A 28 9.34 7.70 -9.34
N MET A 29 8.14 7.13 -9.47
CA MET A 29 7.30 6.77 -8.34
C MET A 29 6.73 5.37 -8.54
N LEU A 30 6.83 4.53 -7.50
CA LEU A 30 6.17 3.23 -7.45
C LEU A 30 5.02 3.27 -6.45
N ILE A 31 3.81 2.98 -6.92
CA ILE A 31 2.61 2.94 -6.08
C ILE A 31 2.27 1.49 -5.73
N VAL A 32 2.05 1.23 -4.44
CA VAL A 32 1.62 -0.06 -3.88
C VAL A 32 0.25 0.11 -3.23
N HIS A 33 -0.75 -0.50 -3.83
CA HIS A 33 -2.15 -0.38 -3.39
C HIS A 33 -2.47 -1.21 -2.14
N GLY A 34 -3.66 -1.02 -1.57
CA GLY A 34 -4.14 -1.68 -0.37
C GLY A 34 -4.79 -3.06 -0.59
N LEU A 35 -5.32 -3.63 0.49
CA LEU A 35 -6.05 -4.89 0.46
C LEU A 35 -7.28 -4.80 -0.45
N ALA A 36 -7.49 -5.85 -1.22
CA ALA A 36 -8.71 -6.10 -1.99
C ALA A 36 -8.97 -5.15 -3.18
N GLU A 37 -8.17 -4.14 -3.37
CA GLU A 37 -8.23 -3.20 -4.49
C GLU A 37 -7.23 -3.55 -5.61
N HIS A 38 -6.90 -2.60 -6.49
CA HIS A 38 -5.97 -2.77 -7.61
C HIS A 38 -5.44 -1.42 -8.13
N SER A 39 -4.36 -1.47 -8.92
CA SER A 39 -3.66 -0.29 -9.47
C SER A 39 -4.54 0.68 -10.26
N GLY A 40 -5.64 0.21 -10.84
CA GLY A 40 -6.55 1.06 -11.64
C GLY A 40 -7.27 2.13 -10.82
N ARG A 41 -7.42 1.95 -9.51
CA ARG A 41 -8.03 2.94 -8.61
C ARG A 41 -7.10 4.12 -8.32
N TRP A 42 -5.84 4.04 -8.74
CA TRP A 42 -4.80 5.03 -8.47
C TRP A 42 -4.49 5.95 -9.65
N GLU A 43 -5.28 5.87 -10.73
CA GLU A 43 -5.01 6.66 -11.94
C GLU A 43 -4.98 8.17 -11.69
N HIS A 44 -5.91 8.73 -10.91
CA HIS A 44 -5.94 10.15 -10.60
C HIS A 44 -4.73 10.61 -9.77
N VAL A 45 -4.24 9.76 -8.83
CA VAL A 45 -3.00 10.02 -8.09
C VAL A 45 -1.80 9.99 -9.05
N ALA A 46 -1.73 8.99 -9.91
CA ALA A 46 -0.68 8.90 -10.91
C ALA A 46 -0.65 10.14 -11.82
N GLN A 47 -1.79 10.58 -12.33
CA GLN A 47 -1.88 11.78 -13.17
C GLN A 47 -1.48 13.05 -12.43
N PHE A 48 -1.79 13.16 -11.14
CA PHE A 48 -1.36 14.28 -10.30
C PHE A 48 0.18 14.38 -10.23
N PHE A 49 0.87 13.25 -10.06
CA PHE A 49 2.33 13.21 -10.01
C PHE A 49 3.00 13.29 -11.39
N VAL A 50 2.38 12.73 -12.44
CA VAL A 50 2.83 12.91 -13.83
C VAL A 50 2.87 14.39 -14.20
N ALA A 51 1.85 15.17 -13.83
CA ALA A 51 1.83 16.62 -14.05
C ALA A 51 2.97 17.36 -13.30
N ARG A 52 3.62 16.70 -12.34
CA ARG A 52 4.77 17.19 -11.56
C ARG A 52 6.10 16.58 -11.98
N GLY A 53 6.14 15.90 -13.13
CA GLY A 53 7.37 15.36 -13.71
C GLY A 53 7.78 13.98 -13.19
N TYR A 54 6.86 13.23 -12.54
CA TYR A 54 7.13 11.84 -12.16
C TYR A 54 6.75 10.87 -13.28
N ALA A 55 7.59 9.88 -13.56
CA ALA A 55 7.13 8.65 -14.18
C ALA A 55 6.58 7.74 -13.08
N VAL A 56 5.30 7.40 -13.18
CA VAL A 56 4.58 6.64 -12.15
C VAL A 56 4.35 5.22 -12.64
N THR A 57 4.71 4.25 -11.82
CA THR A 57 4.38 2.84 -12.01
C THR A 57 3.50 2.38 -10.84
N ALA A 58 2.47 1.60 -11.12
CA ALA A 58 1.69 0.88 -10.14
C ALA A 58 1.53 -0.56 -10.60
N TYR A 59 1.39 -1.50 -9.67
CA TYR A 59 1.13 -2.90 -10.02
C TYR A 59 -0.02 -3.44 -9.19
N ASP A 60 -0.70 -4.45 -9.71
CA ASP A 60 -1.68 -5.20 -8.94
C ASP A 60 -0.93 -6.23 -8.08
N LEU A 61 -1.13 -6.21 -6.76
CA LEU A 61 -0.54 -7.19 -5.84
C LEU A 61 -0.90 -8.62 -6.27
N ARG A 62 -0.06 -9.61 -5.94
CA ARG A 62 -0.41 -11.02 -6.19
C ARG A 62 -1.79 -11.34 -5.64
N GLY A 63 -2.59 -12.07 -6.42
CA GLY A 63 -3.96 -12.40 -6.06
C GLY A 63 -4.96 -11.25 -6.09
N HIS A 64 -4.57 -10.04 -6.56
CA HIS A 64 -5.45 -8.88 -6.70
C HIS A 64 -5.60 -8.45 -8.16
N GLY A 65 -6.63 -7.66 -8.44
CA GLY A 65 -6.85 -7.07 -9.75
C GLY A 65 -6.68 -8.07 -10.90
N LYS A 66 -5.79 -7.74 -11.84
CA LYS A 66 -5.44 -8.56 -13.01
C LYS A 66 -4.19 -9.42 -12.81
N SER A 67 -3.52 -9.32 -11.67
CA SER A 67 -2.36 -10.15 -11.34
C SER A 67 -2.72 -11.61 -11.14
N GLY A 68 -1.75 -12.46 -11.41
CA GLY A 68 -1.80 -13.90 -11.13
C GLY A 68 -1.79 -14.22 -9.64
N GLY A 69 -1.76 -15.51 -9.33
CA GLY A 69 -1.83 -16.03 -7.98
C GLY A 69 -3.27 -16.31 -7.51
N ALA A 70 -3.41 -17.05 -6.42
CA ALA A 70 -4.70 -17.32 -5.79
C ALA A 70 -5.26 -16.05 -5.17
N ARG A 71 -6.60 -15.85 -5.31
CA ARG A 71 -7.25 -14.59 -4.91
C ARG A 71 -7.11 -14.33 -3.41
N VAL A 72 -6.43 -13.21 -3.07
CA VAL A 72 -6.11 -12.73 -1.72
C VAL A 72 -5.58 -13.87 -0.85
N HIS A 73 -4.51 -14.51 -1.34
CA HIS A 73 -3.82 -15.61 -0.70
C HIS A 73 -2.31 -15.46 -0.89
N VAL A 74 -1.56 -15.77 0.15
CA VAL A 74 -0.10 -15.94 0.13
C VAL A 74 0.28 -17.11 1.02
N ASP A 75 1.36 -17.78 0.71
CA ASP A 75 1.94 -18.81 1.59
C ASP A 75 2.82 -18.17 2.68
N SER A 76 3.47 -17.05 2.38
CA SER A 76 4.25 -16.22 3.29
C SER A 76 4.08 -14.74 2.91
N PHE A 77 4.13 -13.84 3.89
CA PHE A 77 4.14 -12.39 3.66
C PHE A 77 5.35 -11.94 2.84
N ASP A 78 6.48 -12.63 2.98
CA ASP A 78 7.71 -12.35 2.23
C ASP A 78 7.54 -12.46 0.70
N GLN A 79 6.56 -13.23 0.22
CA GLN A 79 6.24 -13.26 -1.21
C GLN A 79 5.82 -11.87 -1.72
N MET A 80 5.04 -11.12 -0.94
CA MET A 80 4.61 -9.76 -1.33
C MET A 80 5.77 -8.76 -1.26
N VAL A 81 6.68 -8.93 -0.30
CA VAL A 81 7.88 -8.09 -0.21
C VAL A 81 8.84 -8.38 -1.37
N GLY A 82 9.05 -9.64 -1.73
CA GLY A 82 9.85 -10.05 -2.89
C GLY A 82 9.23 -9.63 -4.23
N ASP A 83 7.90 -9.60 -4.32
CA ASP A 83 7.18 -9.06 -5.47
C ASP A 83 7.46 -7.56 -5.64
N LEU A 84 7.36 -6.81 -4.53
CA LEU A 84 7.69 -5.38 -4.53
C LEU A 84 9.13 -5.14 -4.96
N ASP A 85 10.09 -5.94 -4.46
CA ASP A 85 11.49 -5.87 -4.85
C ASP A 85 11.68 -6.08 -6.36
N THR A 86 11.05 -7.12 -6.91
CA THR A 86 11.10 -7.42 -8.36
C THR A 86 10.54 -6.27 -9.20
N VAL A 87 9.43 -5.64 -8.76
CA VAL A 87 8.86 -4.50 -9.47
C VAL A 87 9.73 -3.26 -9.31
N ALA A 88 10.27 -3.00 -8.11
CA ALA A 88 11.15 -1.88 -7.81
C ALA A 88 12.45 -1.93 -8.62
N ASP A 89 12.93 -3.11 -9.00
CA ASP A 89 14.09 -3.27 -9.89
C ASP A 89 13.91 -2.63 -11.26
N GLY A 90 12.67 -2.47 -11.72
CA GLY A 90 12.33 -1.77 -12.97
C GLY A 90 12.17 -0.26 -12.83
N VAL A 91 12.22 0.29 -11.60
CA VAL A 91 11.94 1.70 -11.29
C VAL A 91 13.19 2.39 -10.74
N GLY A 92 13.39 3.67 -11.07
CA GLY A 92 14.42 4.52 -10.45
C GLY A 92 15.85 4.08 -10.68
N ARG A 93 16.18 3.58 -11.89
CA ARG A 93 17.57 3.21 -12.22
C ARG A 93 18.43 4.43 -12.58
N ASP A 94 17.81 5.40 -13.23
CA ASP A 94 18.50 6.57 -13.77
C ASP A 94 18.08 7.89 -13.10
N ARG A 95 17.10 7.85 -12.21
CA ARG A 95 16.52 9.01 -11.54
C ARG A 95 16.21 8.68 -10.07
N PRO A 96 16.12 9.71 -9.20
CA PRO A 96 15.57 9.50 -7.85
C PRO A 96 14.17 8.87 -7.90
N TRP A 97 13.89 7.92 -7.00
CA TRP A 97 12.62 7.25 -6.97
C TRP A 97 11.94 7.22 -5.60
N VAL A 98 10.62 7.25 -5.62
CA VAL A 98 9.74 7.32 -4.46
C VAL A 98 8.90 6.05 -4.37
N LEU A 99 8.78 5.51 -3.17
CA LEU A 99 7.82 4.44 -2.86
C LEU A 99 6.59 5.06 -2.20
N TYR A 100 5.43 5.03 -2.88
CA TYR A 100 4.14 5.46 -2.31
C TYR A 100 3.27 4.23 -2.05
N ALA A 101 2.94 3.97 -0.79
CA ALA A 101 2.26 2.75 -0.41
C ALA A 101 1.08 3.02 0.54
N HIS A 102 -0.05 2.32 0.31
CA HIS A 102 -1.29 2.52 1.06
C HIS A 102 -1.74 1.26 1.79
N SER A 103 -2.18 1.41 3.04
CA SER A 103 -2.83 0.36 3.82
C SER A 103 -2.00 -0.94 3.89
N LEU A 104 -2.47 -2.06 3.36
CA LEU A 104 -1.69 -3.29 3.19
C LEU A 104 -0.39 -3.04 2.41
N GLY A 105 -0.45 -2.24 1.34
CA GLY A 105 0.74 -1.80 0.61
C GLY A 105 1.73 -1.08 1.52
N GLY A 106 1.23 -0.29 2.47
CA GLY A 106 2.04 0.38 3.50
C GLY A 106 2.74 -0.60 4.44
N LEU A 107 2.08 -1.71 4.81
CA LEU A 107 2.70 -2.80 5.58
C LEU A 107 3.79 -3.50 4.77
N ILE A 108 3.52 -3.81 3.49
CA ILE A 108 4.51 -4.41 2.57
C ILE A 108 5.72 -3.48 2.41
N ALA A 109 5.46 -2.18 2.16
CA ALA A 109 6.50 -1.17 2.04
C ALA A 109 7.33 -1.02 3.33
N THR A 110 6.70 -1.10 4.50
CA THR A 110 7.43 -1.07 5.79
C THR A 110 8.42 -2.22 5.87
N HIS A 111 8.02 -3.47 5.56
CA HIS A 111 8.93 -4.61 5.50
C HIS A 111 10.04 -4.42 4.47
N TYR A 112 9.71 -3.85 3.31
CA TYR A 112 10.70 -3.52 2.29
C TYR A 112 11.72 -2.48 2.79
N LEU A 113 11.27 -1.44 3.49
CA LEU A 113 12.12 -0.38 4.02
C LEU A 113 13.08 -0.85 5.13
N ILE A 114 12.70 -1.87 5.91
CA ILE A 114 13.55 -2.46 6.96
C ILE A 114 14.43 -3.62 6.45
N SER A 115 14.21 -4.12 5.23
CA SER A 115 14.99 -5.22 4.62
C SER A 115 16.34 -4.74 4.07
N GLU A 116 17.12 -5.66 3.47
CA GLU A 116 18.35 -5.33 2.75
C GLU A 116 18.14 -5.01 1.26
N HIS A 117 16.90 -4.95 0.79
CA HIS A 117 16.59 -4.60 -0.60
C HIS A 117 17.01 -3.15 -0.95
N ARG A 118 17.08 -2.84 -2.23
CA ARG A 118 17.41 -1.49 -2.73
C ARG A 118 16.39 -0.47 -2.21
N LYS A 119 16.85 0.60 -1.57
CA LYS A 119 15.97 1.60 -0.97
C LYS A 119 15.53 2.67 -1.96
N PRO A 120 14.30 3.22 -1.80
CA PRO A 120 13.90 4.47 -2.44
C PRO A 120 14.67 5.65 -1.84
N ASP A 121 14.69 6.76 -2.57
CA ASP A 121 15.23 8.03 -2.08
C ASP A 121 14.30 8.69 -1.06
N ALA A 122 12.99 8.43 -1.16
CA ALA A 122 11.97 8.82 -0.19
C ALA A 122 10.79 7.83 -0.21
N ALA A 123 10.05 7.74 0.90
CA ALA A 123 8.85 6.92 1.00
C ALA A 123 7.64 7.71 1.52
N VAL A 124 6.45 7.35 1.03
CA VAL A 124 5.17 7.84 1.54
C VAL A 124 4.33 6.64 1.98
N LEU A 125 3.99 6.58 3.25
CA LEU A 125 3.12 5.55 3.82
C LEU A 125 1.76 6.16 4.16
N SER A 126 0.75 5.82 3.39
CA SER A 126 -0.63 6.30 3.55
C SER A 126 -1.45 5.28 4.34
N ALA A 127 -1.90 5.64 5.54
CA ALA A 127 -2.68 4.79 6.45
C ALA A 127 -2.10 3.36 6.55
N PRO A 128 -0.77 3.17 6.82
CA PRO A 128 -0.13 1.86 6.76
C PRO A 128 -0.76 0.89 7.77
N ALA A 129 -1.09 -0.32 7.33
CA ALA A 129 -1.77 -1.33 8.14
C ALA A 129 -0.81 -2.02 9.13
N LEU A 130 -0.21 -1.25 10.05
CA LEU A 130 0.77 -1.74 11.02
C LEU A 130 0.14 -2.30 12.31
N ASP A 131 -1.13 -2.03 12.53
CA ASP A 131 -1.91 -2.55 13.66
C ASP A 131 -3.40 -2.58 13.31
N ASP A 132 -4.17 -3.21 14.16
CA ASP A 132 -5.63 -3.28 14.07
C ASP A 132 -6.25 -3.24 15.48
N GLU A 133 -7.57 -3.09 15.56
CA GLU A 133 -8.34 -3.10 16.82
C GLU A 133 -9.13 -4.41 16.99
N LEU A 134 -8.75 -5.48 16.29
CA LEU A 134 -9.46 -6.74 16.39
C LEU A 134 -9.25 -7.39 17.76
N PRO A 135 -10.28 -8.00 18.34
CA PRO A 135 -10.16 -8.75 19.59
C PRO A 135 -9.14 -9.90 19.48
N ALA A 136 -8.37 -10.14 20.55
CA ALA A 136 -7.37 -11.21 20.59
C ALA A 136 -7.92 -12.61 20.22
N ILE A 137 -9.21 -12.85 20.44
CA ILE A 137 -9.86 -14.12 20.03
C ILE A 137 -9.86 -14.28 18.50
N LEU A 138 -10.01 -13.19 17.73
CA LEU A 138 -9.96 -13.25 16.26
C LEU A 138 -8.54 -13.47 15.77
N HIS A 139 -7.54 -12.87 16.41
CA HIS A 139 -6.13 -13.17 16.14
C HIS A 139 -5.83 -14.65 16.41
N ALA A 140 -6.27 -15.20 17.55
CA ALA A 140 -6.11 -16.62 17.87
C ALA A 140 -6.82 -17.52 16.84
N ALA A 141 -8.03 -17.14 16.43
CA ALA A 141 -8.76 -17.88 15.39
C ALA A 141 -8.02 -17.86 14.04
N ALA A 142 -7.48 -16.71 13.63
CA ALA A 142 -6.69 -16.60 12.41
C ALA A 142 -5.42 -17.46 12.49
N GLN A 143 -4.74 -17.50 13.65
CA GLN A 143 -3.59 -18.36 13.90
C GLN A 143 -3.90 -19.85 13.69
N VAL A 144 -5.06 -20.31 14.15
CA VAL A 144 -5.49 -21.70 13.99
C VAL A 144 -5.97 -21.96 12.56
N LEU A 145 -6.91 -21.16 12.07
CA LEU A 145 -7.51 -21.36 10.75
C LEU A 145 -6.50 -21.23 9.61
N GLY A 146 -5.59 -20.27 9.71
CA GLY A 146 -4.53 -20.06 8.71
C GLY A 146 -3.55 -21.23 8.60
N ARG A 147 -3.40 -22.07 9.67
CA ARG A 147 -2.58 -23.26 9.66
C ARG A 147 -3.35 -24.52 9.28
N VAL A 148 -4.60 -24.65 9.75
CA VAL A 148 -5.39 -25.88 9.60
C VAL A 148 -6.20 -25.90 8.32
N ILE A 149 -6.76 -24.77 7.93
CA ILE A 149 -7.58 -24.60 6.72
C ILE A 149 -7.13 -23.33 5.96
N PRO A 150 -5.89 -23.30 5.44
CA PRO A 150 -5.25 -22.08 4.91
C PRO A 150 -6.03 -21.43 3.77
N THR A 151 -6.73 -22.20 2.96
CA THR A 151 -7.49 -21.73 1.79
C THR A 151 -8.94 -21.34 2.11
N LEU A 152 -9.38 -21.45 3.38
CA LEU A 152 -10.72 -21.00 3.80
C LEU A 152 -10.87 -19.50 3.50
N ARG A 153 -11.88 -19.14 2.71
CA ARG A 153 -12.15 -17.75 2.33
C ARG A 153 -13.17 -17.12 3.27
N LEU A 154 -12.74 -16.06 3.93
CA LEU A 154 -13.53 -15.27 4.87
C LEU A 154 -13.79 -13.87 4.29
N PRO A 155 -14.93 -13.23 4.59
CA PRO A 155 -15.15 -11.82 4.25
C PRO A 155 -14.06 -10.95 4.86
N ASN A 156 -13.59 -9.92 4.12
CA ASN A 156 -12.60 -8.98 4.61
C ASN A 156 -13.17 -7.82 5.44
N SER A 157 -14.48 -7.79 5.64
CA SER A 157 -15.20 -6.81 6.50
C SER A 157 -15.00 -5.34 6.13
N ILE A 158 -14.54 -5.03 4.92
CA ILE A 158 -14.43 -3.64 4.44
C ILE A 158 -15.84 -3.11 4.19
N ASP A 159 -16.15 -1.94 4.77
CA ASP A 159 -17.35 -1.18 4.51
C ASP A 159 -16.98 0.08 3.68
N GLY A 160 -17.74 0.35 2.61
CA GLY A 160 -17.53 1.51 1.75
C GLY A 160 -17.53 2.85 2.49
N ALA A 161 -18.36 2.95 3.53
CA ALA A 161 -18.40 4.13 4.39
C ALA A 161 -17.12 4.34 5.22
N GLN A 162 -16.28 3.32 5.37
CA GLN A 162 -14.99 3.43 6.06
C GLN A 162 -13.86 3.91 5.12
N LEU A 163 -14.03 3.73 3.81
CA LEU A 163 -13.02 4.12 2.81
C LEU A 163 -12.92 5.65 2.71
N SER A 164 -14.02 6.31 2.46
CA SER A 164 -14.10 7.77 2.28
C SER A 164 -15.45 8.31 2.80
N ARG A 165 -15.49 9.61 3.08
CA ARG A 165 -16.75 10.34 3.36
C ARG A 165 -17.57 10.55 2.10
N ASP A 166 -16.97 10.48 0.93
CA ASP A 166 -17.70 10.50 -0.33
C ASP A 166 -18.33 9.12 -0.58
N PRO A 167 -19.66 8.98 -0.54
CA PRO A 167 -20.31 7.69 -0.72
C PRO A 167 -20.06 7.08 -2.11
N ALA A 168 -19.80 7.91 -3.13
CA ALA A 168 -19.50 7.42 -4.47
C ALA A 168 -18.23 6.56 -4.52
N VAL A 169 -17.28 6.78 -3.61
CA VAL A 169 -16.06 5.97 -3.50
C VAL A 169 -16.40 4.53 -3.09
N GLY A 170 -17.24 4.37 -2.06
CA GLY A 170 -17.71 3.06 -1.61
C GLY A 170 -18.55 2.34 -2.65
N GLU A 171 -19.46 3.07 -3.32
CA GLU A 171 -20.29 2.52 -4.40
C GLU A 171 -19.43 2.03 -5.57
N ALA A 172 -18.46 2.82 -6.02
CA ALA A 172 -17.53 2.45 -7.09
C ALA A 172 -16.65 1.25 -6.69
N TYR A 173 -16.21 1.19 -5.43
CA TYR A 173 -15.41 0.07 -4.90
C TYR A 173 -16.18 -1.25 -5.02
N PHE A 174 -17.42 -1.32 -4.56
CA PHE A 174 -18.21 -2.56 -4.62
C PHE A 174 -18.79 -2.88 -6.00
N ALA A 175 -18.88 -1.91 -6.89
CA ALA A 175 -19.30 -2.11 -8.28
C ALA A 175 -18.14 -2.66 -9.15
N ASP A 176 -16.89 -2.53 -8.71
CA ASP A 176 -15.73 -2.96 -9.49
C ASP A 176 -15.52 -4.49 -9.38
N PRO A 177 -15.59 -5.23 -10.51
CA PRO A 177 -15.41 -6.69 -10.51
C PRO A 177 -13.98 -7.15 -10.15
N LEU A 178 -12.99 -6.24 -10.16
CA LEU A 178 -11.61 -6.54 -9.78
C LEU A 178 -11.39 -6.46 -8.28
N VAL A 179 -12.30 -5.82 -7.55
CA VAL A 179 -12.26 -5.74 -6.08
C VAL A 179 -12.59 -7.10 -5.46
N GLN A 180 -11.86 -7.47 -4.43
CA GLN A 180 -12.03 -8.75 -3.74
C GLN A 180 -12.71 -8.54 -2.38
N THR A 181 -13.83 -9.20 -2.12
CA THR A 181 -14.55 -9.09 -0.85
C THR A 181 -14.19 -10.17 0.17
N LYS A 182 -13.29 -11.08 -0.18
CA LYS A 182 -12.86 -12.21 0.67
C LYS A 182 -11.35 -12.38 0.61
N ALA A 183 -10.77 -12.70 1.76
CA ALA A 183 -9.38 -13.13 1.91
C ALA A 183 -9.31 -14.58 2.43
N THR A 184 -8.19 -15.24 2.24
CA THR A 184 -7.99 -16.58 2.82
C THR A 184 -7.57 -16.47 4.28
N ALA A 185 -7.83 -17.52 5.07
CA ALA A 185 -7.40 -17.60 6.45
C ALA A 185 -5.86 -17.50 6.58
N ARG A 186 -5.11 -18.07 5.61
CA ARG A 186 -3.66 -17.94 5.56
C ARG A 186 -3.24 -16.49 5.35
N PHE A 187 -3.88 -15.77 4.45
CA PHE A 187 -3.58 -14.36 4.22
C PHE A 187 -3.74 -13.51 5.50
N GLY A 188 -4.82 -13.75 6.27
CA GLY A 188 -5.04 -13.08 7.56
C GLY A 188 -3.95 -13.43 8.58
N LEU A 189 -3.58 -14.72 8.69
CA LEU A 189 -2.49 -15.16 9.56
C LEU A 189 -1.17 -14.46 9.23
N GLU A 190 -0.79 -14.45 7.95
CA GLU A 190 0.46 -13.84 7.49
C GLU A 190 0.44 -12.31 7.70
N GLY A 191 -0.69 -11.65 7.47
CA GLY A 191 -0.85 -10.22 7.73
C GLY A 191 -0.64 -9.86 9.20
N PHE A 192 -1.26 -10.58 10.14
CA PHE A 192 -1.09 -10.34 11.58
C PHE A 192 0.34 -10.60 12.06
N ASN A 193 0.98 -11.65 11.55
CA ASN A 193 2.39 -11.91 11.87
C ASN A 193 3.29 -10.78 11.35
N ALA A 194 3.02 -10.30 10.14
CA ALA A 194 3.75 -9.19 9.54
C ALA A 194 3.57 -7.87 10.31
N GLN A 195 2.34 -7.55 10.76
CA GLN A 195 2.12 -6.38 11.63
C GLN A 195 2.98 -6.42 12.89
N SER A 196 3.01 -7.57 13.58
CA SER A 196 3.82 -7.74 14.78
C SER A 196 5.32 -7.57 14.48
N SER A 197 5.81 -8.25 13.47
CA SER A 197 7.23 -8.19 13.07
C SER A 197 7.65 -6.79 12.62
N ALA A 198 6.80 -6.09 11.85
CA ALA A 198 7.09 -4.72 11.43
C ALA A 198 7.24 -3.77 12.63
N ARG A 199 6.34 -3.84 13.61
CA ARG A 199 6.38 -2.96 14.80
C ARG A 199 7.67 -3.11 15.60
N ASP A 200 8.21 -4.31 15.69
CA ASP A 200 9.45 -4.57 16.44
C ASP A 200 10.68 -3.96 15.74
N SER A 201 10.61 -3.72 14.42
CA SER A 201 11.73 -3.30 13.58
C SER A 201 11.59 -1.89 12.96
N LEU A 202 10.59 -1.10 13.33
CA LEU A 202 10.36 0.25 12.75
C LEU A 202 11.60 1.15 12.86
N HIS A 203 12.41 1.00 13.91
CA HIS A 203 13.65 1.77 14.13
C HIS A 203 14.75 1.51 13.07
N GLU A 204 14.59 0.48 12.25
CA GLU A 204 15.50 0.14 11.14
C GLU A 204 15.21 0.95 9.87
N ILE A 205 14.08 1.65 9.78
CA ILE A 205 13.78 2.55 8.67
C ILE A 205 14.81 3.70 8.68
N LYS A 206 15.53 3.87 7.55
CA LYS A 206 16.56 4.90 7.37
C LYS A 206 16.25 5.84 6.20
N VAL A 207 15.23 5.50 5.43
CA VAL A 207 14.77 6.31 4.29
C VAL A 207 13.92 7.48 4.79
N PRO A 208 14.12 8.72 4.30
CA PRO A 208 13.19 9.80 4.56
C PRO A 208 11.77 9.37 4.27
N THR A 209 10.89 9.42 5.26
CA THR A 209 9.54 8.83 5.13
C THR A 209 8.48 9.80 5.65
N LEU A 210 7.49 10.07 4.80
CA LEU A 210 6.25 10.75 5.20
C LEU A 210 5.16 9.71 5.49
N VAL A 211 4.59 9.77 6.67
CA VAL A 211 3.40 9.00 7.03
C VAL A 211 2.20 9.93 7.03
N ILE A 212 1.21 9.64 6.20
CA ILE A 212 -0.08 10.36 6.18
C ILE A 212 -1.19 9.44 6.69
N HIS A 213 -2.09 9.95 7.54
CA HIS A 213 -3.18 9.15 8.09
C HIS A 213 -4.43 9.99 8.33
N GLY A 214 -5.60 9.43 8.02
CA GLY A 214 -6.88 10.05 8.36
C GLY A 214 -7.15 9.94 9.86
N ALA A 215 -7.52 11.06 10.51
CA ALA A 215 -7.80 11.04 11.95
C ALA A 215 -9.08 10.26 12.32
N GLU A 216 -9.98 10.04 11.35
CA GLU A 216 -11.23 9.27 11.53
C GLU A 216 -11.19 7.90 10.79
N ASP A 217 -9.99 7.40 10.50
CA ASP A 217 -9.82 6.07 9.92
C ASP A 217 -10.29 5.00 10.91
N ARG A 218 -11.25 4.15 10.45
CA ARG A 218 -11.84 3.05 11.20
C ARG A 218 -11.49 1.68 10.64
N LEU A 219 -10.74 1.62 9.53
CA LEU A 219 -10.21 0.38 8.98
C LEU A 219 -8.83 0.08 9.55
N VAL A 220 -7.96 1.10 9.57
CA VAL A 220 -6.68 1.07 10.22
C VAL A 220 -6.65 2.23 11.22
N PRO A 221 -6.68 1.97 12.52
CA PRO A 221 -6.75 3.03 13.51
C PRO A 221 -5.52 3.96 13.40
N PRO A 222 -5.68 5.30 13.54
CA PRO A 222 -4.55 6.23 13.42
C PRO A 222 -3.41 5.92 14.39
N MET A 223 -3.70 5.24 15.49
CA MET A 223 -2.69 4.77 16.44
C MET A 223 -1.74 3.72 15.86
N ALA A 224 -2.15 2.97 14.82
CA ALA A 224 -1.29 2.00 14.14
C ALA A 224 -0.01 2.62 13.57
N SER A 225 -0.10 3.85 13.08
CA SER A 225 1.06 4.58 12.54
C SER A 225 1.77 5.48 13.58
N ALA A 226 1.27 5.58 14.82
CA ALA A 226 1.86 6.47 15.82
C ALA A 226 3.33 6.13 16.19
N PRO A 227 3.72 4.84 16.28
CA PRO A 227 5.12 4.50 16.59
C PRO A 227 6.13 5.01 15.55
N LEU A 228 5.72 5.17 14.29
CA LEU A 228 6.58 5.71 13.24
C LEU A 228 7.04 7.14 13.49
N ALA A 229 6.27 7.94 14.23
CA ALA A 229 6.67 9.31 14.59
C ALA A 229 7.88 9.40 15.53
N ALA A 230 8.28 8.28 16.14
CA ALA A 230 9.47 8.20 16.99
C ALA A 230 10.73 7.75 16.22
N VAL A 231 10.62 7.46 14.92
CA VAL A 231 11.73 7.01 14.08
C VAL A 231 12.41 8.23 13.44
N ASP A 232 13.72 8.29 13.52
CA ASP A 232 14.51 9.38 12.93
C ASP A 232 14.32 9.43 11.40
N GLY A 233 14.06 10.63 10.86
CA GLY A 233 13.81 10.84 9.44
C GLY A 233 12.38 10.50 8.99
N VAL A 234 11.48 10.16 9.93
CA VAL A 234 10.06 9.95 9.66
C VAL A 234 9.23 11.14 10.13
N GLU A 235 8.47 11.72 9.23
CA GLU A 235 7.46 12.74 9.53
C GLU A 235 6.07 12.12 9.49
N ARG A 236 5.22 12.43 10.46
CA ARG A 236 3.84 11.93 10.51
C ARG A 236 2.84 13.07 10.51
N LYS A 237 1.91 13.05 9.54
CA LYS A 237 0.84 14.03 9.38
C LYS A 237 -0.54 13.37 9.51
N LEU A 238 -1.37 13.87 10.44
CA LEU A 238 -2.77 13.47 10.59
C LEU A 238 -3.68 14.50 9.89
N TYR A 239 -4.70 13.99 9.22
CA TYR A 239 -5.72 14.80 8.56
C TYR A 239 -7.05 14.72 9.32
N PRO A 240 -7.46 15.79 10.02
CA PRO A 240 -8.72 15.82 10.76
C PRO A 240 -9.92 15.58 9.84
N GLY A 241 -10.87 14.79 10.28
CA GLY A 241 -12.09 14.48 9.54
C GLY A 241 -11.93 13.46 8.40
N VAL A 242 -10.71 13.09 8.03
CA VAL A 242 -10.39 12.21 6.90
C VAL A 242 -10.42 10.75 7.33
N ARG A 243 -10.92 9.86 6.46
CA ARG A 243 -11.00 8.42 6.66
C ARG A 243 -9.81 7.69 6.02
N HIS A 244 -10.01 6.40 5.68
CA HIS A 244 -8.92 5.49 5.28
C HIS A 244 -8.25 5.84 3.95
N GLU A 245 -9.03 6.08 2.90
CA GLU A 245 -8.50 6.39 1.56
C GLU A 245 -8.30 7.89 1.38
N LEU A 246 -7.24 8.46 1.98
CA LEU A 246 -6.94 9.89 1.94
C LEU A 246 -6.94 10.45 0.51
N HIS A 247 -6.49 9.64 -0.46
CA HIS A 247 -6.42 9.97 -1.88
C HIS A 247 -7.78 9.95 -2.59
N ASN A 248 -8.83 9.47 -1.93
CA ASN A 248 -10.21 9.44 -2.42
C ASN A 248 -11.17 10.27 -1.54
N GLU A 249 -10.64 11.01 -0.56
CA GLU A 249 -11.45 11.92 0.25
C GLU A 249 -11.72 13.25 -0.47
N PRO A 250 -12.73 14.01 -0.07
CA PRO A 250 -12.96 15.36 -0.63
C PRO A 250 -11.73 16.27 -0.57
N GLU A 251 -10.86 16.11 0.41
CA GLU A 251 -9.60 16.84 0.60
C GLU A 251 -8.42 16.26 -0.18
N GLN A 252 -8.61 15.28 -1.06
CA GLN A 252 -7.53 14.61 -1.78
C GLN A 252 -6.53 15.58 -2.45
N GLY A 253 -7.03 16.70 -2.99
CA GLY A 253 -6.17 17.70 -3.61
C GLY A 253 -5.17 18.33 -2.63
N GLN A 254 -5.60 18.61 -1.40
CA GLN A 254 -4.72 19.12 -0.34
C GLN A 254 -3.74 18.04 0.11
N VAL A 255 -4.22 16.80 0.32
CA VAL A 255 -3.37 15.67 0.73
C VAL A 255 -2.25 15.43 -0.27
N LEU A 256 -2.59 15.35 -1.56
CA LEU A 256 -1.60 15.12 -2.62
C LEU A 256 -0.63 16.30 -2.79
N SER A 257 -1.10 17.55 -2.58
CA SER A 257 -0.21 18.71 -2.61
C SER A 257 0.77 18.70 -1.44
N ASP A 258 0.30 18.41 -0.22
CA ASP A 258 1.17 18.28 0.95
C ASP A 258 2.25 17.19 0.75
N VAL A 259 1.87 16.05 0.15
CA VAL A 259 2.82 14.99 -0.18
C VAL A 259 3.85 15.46 -1.22
N ALA A 260 3.40 16.18 -2.26
CA ALA A 260 4.31 16.69 -3.28
C ALA A 260 5.30 17.73 -2.72
N ASP A 261 4.83 18.65 -1.89
CA ASP A 261 5.66 19.68 -1.24
C ASP A 261 6.71 19.03 -0.32
N TRP A 262 6.31 18.00 0.44
CA TRP A 262 7.24 17.24 1.28
C TRP A 262 8.28 16.49 0.44
N LEU A 263 7.86 15.82 -0.64
CA LEU A 263 8.77 15.11 -1.55
C LEU A 263 9.75 16.07 -2.23
N ASP A 264 9.32 17.28 -2.60
CA ASP A 264 10.20 18.28 -3.20
C ASP A 264 11.28 18.75 -2.20
N ALA A 265 10.95 18.85 -0.92
CA ALA A 265 11.91 19.17 0.13
C ALA A 265 12.85 17.98 0.45
N ALA A 266 12.34 16.76 0.48
CA ALA A 266 13.13 15.57 0.81
C ALA A 266 14.08 15.14 -0.30
N LEU A 267 13.80 15.49 -1.56
CA LEU A 267 14.60 15.14 -2.75
C LEU A 267 15.37 16.32 -3.35
N ALA A 268 15.42 17.46 -2.66
CA ALA A 268 16.23 18.62 -3.04
C ALA A 268 17.73 18.38 -2.71
#